data_e8da6d351c234b10445174145e5304ce
#
_entry.id   e8da6d351c234b10445174145e5304ce
#
_cell.length_a   1.000
_cell.length_b   1.000
_cell.length_c   1.000
_cell.angle_alpha   90.00
_cell.angle_beta   90.00
_cell.angle_gamma   90.00
#
_symmetry.space_group_name_H-M   'P 1'
#
loop_
_entity.id
_entity.type
_entity.pdbx_description
1 polymer ?
#
loop_
_entity_poly.entity_id
_entity_poly.type
_entity_poly.pdbx_seq_one_letter_code
_entity_poly.pdbx_strand_id
1 'polypeptide(L)'
;MKLVVLCSGNGTNFENIVTNPLSNKHEVVLMIHNKEKCNAVKRAAKFGIPHIHIPHKNEDLMIRTIRAFAPDLIVLAGYMRILSPRFVGSFENIINVHPSLLPKFKGAHAIEQALESGDTETGVTVHYV
;
A
#
# COMPACT_ATOMS: atom_id res chain seq x y z
N MET A 1 -13.45 3.37 -1.11
CA MET A 1 -12.59 2.91 -0.01
C MET A 1 -11.30 3.69 0.00
N LYS A 2 -10.89 4.15 1.14
CA LYS A 2 -9.66 4.93 1.28
C LYS A 2 -8.48 4.02 1.56
N LEU A 3 -7.42 4.18 0.80
CA LEU A 3 -6.19 3.39 0.93
C LEU A 3 -5.01 4.27 1.34
N VAL A 4 -4.20 3.76 2.26
CA VAL A 4 -2.85 4.28 2.50
C VAL A 4 -1.88 3.21 2.00
N VAL A 5 -0.91 3.61 1.18
CA VAL A 5 0.05 2.70 0.56
C VAL A 5 1.44 2.96 1.11
N LEU A 6 2.13 1.90 1.52
CA LEU A 6 3.51 1.97 1.98
C LEU A 6 4.43 1.39 0.91
N CYS A 7 5.46 2.13 0.54
CA CYS A 7 6.43 1.74 -0.50
C CYS A 7 7.86 1.93 -0.01
N SER A 8 8.78 1.14 -0.54
CA SER A 8 10.21 1.32 -0.28
C SER A 8 11.03 1.70 -1.51
N GLY A 9 10.58 1.31 -2.70
CA GLY A 9 11.41 1.39 -3.88
C GLY A 9 10.73 2.03 -5.07
N ASN A 10 10.63 1.27 -6.13
CA ASN A 10 10.25 1.78 -7.45
C ASN A 10 8.80 2.25 -7.55
N GLY A 11 7.90 1.65 -6.77
CA GLY A 11 6.51 2.06 -6.76
C GLY A 11 5.68 1.51 -7.91
N THR A 12 6.14 0.47 -8.59
CA THR A 12 5.40 -0.12 -9.70
C THR A 12 4.04 -0.65 -9.26
N ASN A 13 3.99 -1.35 -8.12
CA ASN A 13 2.73 -1.84 -7.57
C ASN A 13 1.84 -0.69 -7.14
N PHE A 14 2.42 0.35 -6.56
CA PHE A 14 1.68 1.56 -6.21
C PHE A 14 1.03 2.17 -7.45
N GLU A 15 1.79 2.33 -8.53
CA GLU A 15 1.25 2.89 -9.77
C GLU A 15 0.14 2.02 -10.33
N ASN A 16 0.28 0.70 -10.28
CA ASN A 16 -0.75 -0.22 -10.74
C ASN A 16 -2.05 -0.05 -9.93
N ILE A 17 -1.94 0.19 -8.64
CA ILE A 17 -3.11 0.45 -7.81
C ILE A 17 -3.82 1.73 -8.24
N VAL A 18 -3.05 2.79 -8.47
CA VAL A 18 -3.60 4.10 -8.84
C VAL A 18 -4.24 4.09 -10.21
N THR A 19 -3.63 3.39 -11.17
CA THR A 19 -4.07 3.42 -12.57
C THR A 19 -5.03 2.30 -12.95
N ASN A 20 -5.42 1.46 -11.99
CA ASN A 20 -6.33 0.36 -12.27
C ASN A 20 -7.69 0.89 -12.77
N PRO A 21 -8.28 0.28 -13.81
CA PRO A 21 -9.59 0.71 -14.30
C PRO A 21 -10.70 0.69 -13.25
N LEU A 22 -10.53 -0.11 -12.20
CA LEU A 22 -11.48 -0.18 -11.10
C LEU A 22 -11.16 0.80 -9.97
N SER A 23 -10.20 1.69 -10.18
CA SER A 23 -9.74 2.63 -9.16
C SER A 23 -10.80 3.63 -8.73
N ASN A 24 -11.90 3.78 -9.48
CA ASN A 24 -13.00 4.63 -9.07
C ASN A 24 -13.70 4.13 -7.79
N LYS A 25 -13.47 2.87 -7.42
CA LYS A 25 -13.99 2.30 -6.16
C LYS A 25 -13.05 2.53 -4.99
N HIS A 26 -11.83 2.95 -5.26
CA HIS A 26 -10.79 3.09 -4.26
C HIS A 26 -10.06 4.41 -4.47
N GLU A 27 -9.68 5.04 -3.39
CA GLU A 27 -8.93 6.28 -3.42
C GLU A 27 -7.66 6.12 -2.58
N VAL A 28 -6.49 6.28 -3.21
CA VAL A 28 -5.24 6.33 -2.47
C VAL A 28 -5.10 7.74 -1.90
N VAL A 29 -5.25 7.85 -0.60
CA VAL A 29 -5.24 9.15 0.08
C VAL A 29 -3.85 9.57 0.54
N LEU A 30 -2.92 8.61 0.65
CA LEU A 30 -1.56 8.88 1.10
C LEU A 30 -0.64 7.74 0.69
N MET A 31 0.58 8.09 0.29
CA MET A 31 1.66 7.13 0.11
C MET A 31 2.78 7.46 1.10
N ILE A 32 3.20 6.47 1.88
CA ILE A 32 4.31 6.60 2.81
C ILE A 32 5.50 5.83 2.27
N HIS A 33 6.66 6.46 2.24
CA HIS A 33 7.89 5.80 1.82
C HIS A 33 8.95 5.90 2.90
N ASN A 34 9.70 4.81 3.09
CA ASN A 34 10.72 4.75 4.13
C ASN A 34 12.11 5.20 3.64
N LYS A 35 12.29 5.35 2.35
CA LYS A 35 13.51 5.88 1.76
C LYS A 35 13.25 7.28 1.27
N GLU A 36 14.15 8.21 1.61
CA GLU A 36 13.98 9.61 1.26
C GLU A 36 13.84 9.81 -0.25
N LYS A 37 14.70 9.14 -1.00
CA LYS A 37 14.69 9.22 -2.46
C LYS A 37 14.31 7.86 -3.04
N CYS A 38 13.16 7.79 -3.65
CA CYS A 38 12.74 6.59 -4.36
C CYS A 38 11.82 6.96 -5.51
N ASN A 39 11.74 6.09 -6.51
CA ASN A 39 10.93 6.36 -7.70
C ASN A 39 9.44 6.45 -7.39
N ALA A 40 8.99 5.83 -6.30
CA ALA A 40 7.60 5.92 -5.89
C ALA A 40 7.17 7.38 -5.65
N VAL A 41 8.08 8.23 -5.16
CA VAL A 41 7.80 9.65 -4.96
C VAL A 41 7.42 10.33 -6.27
N LYS A 42 8.15 10.05 -7.34
CA LYS A 42 7.88 10.61 -8.66
C LYS A 42 6.52 10.17 -9.17
N ARG A 43 6.16 8.92 -8.91
CA ARG A 43 4.85 8.38 -9.31
C ARG A 43 3.72 9.04 -8.53
N ALA A 44 3.89 9.22 -7.23
CA ALA A 44 2.89 9.91 -6.40
C ALA A 44 2.68 11.34 -6.87
N ALA A 45 3.76 12.05 -7.16
CA ALA A 45 3.68 13.43 -7.66
C ALA A 45 2.95 13.49 -9.01
N LYS A 46 3.21 12.54 -9.89
CA LYS A 46 2.58 12.46 -11.20
C LYS A 46 1.06 12.34 -11.10
N PHE A 47 0.57 11.60 -10.11
CA PHE A 47 -0.86 11.36 -9.94
C PHE A 47 -1.50 12.27 -8.91
N GLY A 48 -0.75 13.26 -8.41
CA GLY A 48 -1.29 14.20 -7.42
C GLY A 48 -1.61 13.59 -6.07
N ILE A 49 -0.93 12.50 -5.69
CA ILE A 49 -1.18 11.81 -4.44
C ILE A 49 -0.25 12.35 -3.36
N PRO A 50 -0.77 12.75 -2.20
CA PRO A 50 0.07 13.15 -1.08
C PRO A 50 1.03 12.03 -0.70
N HIS A 51 2.29 12.39 -0.46
CA HIS A 51 3.28 11.42 -0.03
C HIS A 51 4.16 12.02 1.05
N ILE A 52 4.68 11.15 1.92
CA ILE A 52 5.52 11.58 3.02
C ILE A 52 6.61 10.54 3.28
N HIS A 53 7.82 11.03 3.56
CA HIS A 53 8.93 10.17 3.97
C HIS A 53 8.86 9.96 5.47
N ILE A 54 8.71 8.72 5.90
CA ILE A 54 8.79 8.34 7.30
C ILE A 54 9.74 7.16 7.41
N PRO A 55 10.89 7.33 8.09
CA PRO A 55 11.81 6.21 8.30
C PRO A 55 11.13 5.06 9.00
N HIS A 56 11.48 3.82 8.62
CA HIS A 56 10.84 2.63 9.16
C HIS A 56 10.96 2.51 10.68
N LYS A 57 11.96 3.14 11.27
CA LYS A 57 12.15 3.12 12.73
C LYS A 57 11.18 4.02 13.47
N ASN A 58 10.55 4.95 12.78
CA ASN A 58 9.64 5.91 13.41
C ASN A 58 8.18 5.46 13.23
N GLU A 59 7.87 4.30 13.78
CA GLU A 59 6.52 3.75 13.68
C GLU A 59 5.47 4.58 14.41
N ASP A 60 5.84 5.30 15.45
CA ASP A 60 4.91 6.19 16.14
C ASP A 60 4.36 7.24 15.18
N LEU A 61 5.23 7.85 14.40
CA LEU A 61 4.81 8.85 13.42
C LEU A 61 3.97 8.21 12.32
N MET A 62 4.36 7.02 11.86
CA MET A 62 3.57 6.29 10.87
C MET A 62 2.16 6.03 11.37
N ILE A 63 2.03 5.50 12.58
CA ILE A 63 0.72 5.19 13.16
C ILE A 63 -0.14 6.45 13.27
N ARG A 64 0.42 7.53 13.79
CA ARG A 64 -0.31 8.79 13.96
C ARG A 64 -0.73 9.37 12.62
N THR A 65 0.16 9.33 11.64
CA THR A 65 -0.11 9.86 10.31
C THR A 65 -1.22 9.07 9.63
N ILE A 66 -1.13 7.74 9.68
CA ILE A 66 -2.14 6.88 9.07
C ILE A 66 -3.50 7.09 9.73
N ARG A 67 -3.53 7.16 11.05
CA ARG A 67 -4.79 7.39 11.77
C ARG A 67 -5.43 8.73 11.40
N ALA A 68 -4.62 9.74 11.15
CA ALA A 68 -5.13 11.05 10.73
C ALA A 68 -5.84 10.98 9.39
N PHE A 69 -5.41 10.10 8.50
CA PHE A 69 -6.04 9.91 7.20
C PHE A 69 -7.23 8.94 7.24
N ALA A 70 -7.37 8.19 8.33
CA ALA A 70 -8.48 7.26 8.57
C ALA A 70 -8.76 6.34 7.37
N PRO A 71 -7.77 5.55 6.90
CA PRO A 71 -8.00 4.69 5.76
C PRO A 71 -8.84 3.47 6.13
N ASP A 72 -9.48 2.91 5.12
CA ASP A 72 -10.18 1.63 5.26
C ASP A 72 -9.21 0.46 5.15
N LEU A 73 -8.08 0.66 4.47
CA LEU A 73 -7.11 -0.40 4.22
C LEU A 73 -5.72 0.19 4.08
N ILE A 74 -4.74 -0.49 4.66
CA ILE A 74 -3.32 -0.19 4.47
C ILE A 74 -2.74 -1.24 3.53
N VAL A 75 -2.05 -0.78 2.48
CA VAL A 75 -1.47 -1.66 1.47
C VAL A 75 0.04 -1.55 1.51
N LEU A 76 0.72 -2.66 1.74
CA LEU A 76 2.17 -2.72 1.62
C LEU A 76 2.50 -3.09 0.17
N ALA A 77 2.94 -2.12 -0.59
CA ALA A 77 3.23 -2.29 -2.02
C ALA A 77 4.73 -2.21 -2.24
N GLY A 78 5.41 -3.33 -2.02
CA GLY A 78 6.87 -3.36 -2.11
C GLY A 78 7.55 -2.69 -0.93
N TYR A 79 6.92 -2.69 0.23
CA TYR A 79 7.52 -2.15 1.45
C TYR A 79 8.54 -3.17 1.98
N MET A 80 9.80 -2.79 2.04
CA MET A 80 10.92 -3.70 2.26
C MET A 80 11.35 -3.82 3.73
N ARG A 81 10.54 -3.34 4.65
CA ARG A 81 10.84 -3.42 6.08
C ARG A 81 9.77 -4.22 6.80
N ILE A 82 10.20 -4.90 7.86
CA ILE A 82 9.30 -5.67 8.72
C ILE A 82 8.61 -4.70 9.68
N LEU A 83 7.30 -4.76 9.72
CA LEU A 83 6.51 -3.97 10.67
C LEU A 83 6.44 -4.68 12.00
N SER A 84 6.49 -3.93 13.08
CA SER A 84 6.43 -4.50 14.42
C SER A 84 5.03 -5.01 14.75
N PRO A 85 4.90 -5.94 15.71
CA PRO A 85 3.59 -6.36 16.20
C PRO A 85 2.74 -5.19 16.68
N ARG A 86 3.36 -4.15 17.23
CA ARG A 86 2.66 -2.94 17.66
C ARG A 86 1.99 -2.23 16.49
N PHE A 87 2.70 -2.08 15.38
CA PHE A 87 2.13 -1.46 14.19
C PHE A 87 0.98 -2.31 13.64
N VAL A 88 1.22 -3.59 13.47
CA VAL A 88 0.23 -4.52 12.94
C VAL A 88 -1.02 -4.56 13.83
N GLY A 89 -0.83 -4.54 15.13
CA GLY A 89 -1.94 -4.55 16.08
C GLY A 89 -2.70 -3.23 16.15
N SER A 90 -2.16 -2.16 15.57
CA SER A 90 -2.81 -0.85 15.59
C SER A 90 -3.90 -0.70 14.52
N PHE A 91 -3.95 -1.58 13.55
CA PHE A 91 -4.85 -1.49 12.42
C PHE A 91 -5.50 -2.83 12.13
N GLU A 92 -6.77 -2.80 11.71
CA GLU A 92 -7.50 -4.05 11.44
C GLU A 92 -7.17 -4.63 10.07
N ASN A 93 -6.95 -3.77 9.08
CA ASN A 93 -6.84 -4.21 7.70
C ASN A 93 -5.51 -3.76 7.12
N ILE A 94 -4.57 -4.67 7.07
CA ILE A 94 -3.29 -4.48 6.40
C ILE A 94 -3.07 -5.66 5.46
N ILE A 95 -2.84 -5.37 4.18
CA ILE A 95 -2.50 -6.42 3.22
C ILE A 95 -1.13 -6.14 2.61
N ASN A 96 -0.46 -7.21 2.23
CA ASN A 96 0.84 -7.13 1.56
C ASN A 96 0.68 -7.62 0.13
N VAL A 97 1.09 -6.77 -0.82
CA VAL A 97 1.06 -7.09 -2.23
C VAL A 97 2.48 -7.33 -2.69
N HIS A 98 2.78 -8.55 -3.09
CA HIS A 98 4.08 -8.88 -3.65
C HIS A 98 4.03 -8.83 -5.17
N PRO A 99 5.14 -8.43 -5.83
CA PRO A 99 5.28 -8.68 -7.26
C PRO A 99 5.25 -10.18 -7.43
N SER A 100 4.19 -10.68 -8.00
CA SER A 100 3.97 -12.11 -8.08
C SER A 100 4.96 -12.77 -9.02
N LEU A 101 5.16 -14.07 -8.80
CA LEU A 101 5.81 -14.92 -9.79
C LEU A 101 4.93 -15.09 -11.04
N LEU A 102 3.68 -14.67 -10.95
CA LEU A 102 2.74 -14.71 -12.06
C LEU A 102 2.59 -13.32 -12.65
N PRO A 103 3.38 -12.96 -13.66
CA PRO A 103 3.48 -11.58 -14.13
C PRO A 103 2.21 -11.03 -14.76
N LYS A 104 1.27 -11.85 -15.14
CA LYS A 104 0.02 -11.39 -15.73
C LYS A 104 -0.97 -10.84 -14.73
N PHE A 105 -0.70 -10.97 -13.43
CA PHE A 105 -1.57 -10.41 -12.40
C PHE A 105 -1.07 -9.05 -11.97
N LYS A 106 -1.98 -8.14 -11.74
CA LYS A 106 -1.68 -6.79 -11.26
C LYS A 106 -2.00 -6.67 -9.79
N GLY A 107 -1.17 -5.95 -9.05
CA GLY A 107 -1.40 -5.74 -7.62
C GLY A 107 -2.77 -5.13 -7.33
N ALA A 108 -3.19 -4.15 -8.12
CA ALA A 108 -4.49 -3.52 -7.92
C ALA A 108 -5.65 -4.49 -8.16
N HIS A 109 -5.50 -5.38 -9.14
CA HIS A 109 -6.52 -6.39 -9.39
C HIS A 109 -6.63 -7.38 -8.24
N ALA A 110 -5.50 -7.79 -7.68
CA ALA A 110 -5.48 -8.71 -6.54
C ALA A 110 -6.13 -8.07 -5.31
N ILE A 111 -5.89 -6.78 -5.10
CA ILE A 111 -6.51 -6.03 -4.00
C ILE A 111 -8.03 -6.01 -4.17
N GLU A 112 -8.49 -5.74 -5.38
CA GLU A 112 -9.92 -5.74 -5.68
C GLU A 112 -10.55 -7.09 -5.35
N GLN A 113 -9.92 -8.18 -5.77
CA GLN A 113 -10.39 -9.52 -5.48
C GLN A 113 -10.43 -9.80 -3.98
N ALA A 114 -9.39 -9.41 -3.26
CA ALA A 114 -9.33 -9.61 -1.83
C ALA A 114 -10.44 -8.87 -1.09
N LEU A 115 -10.73 -7.65 -1.53
CA LEU A 115 -11.77 -6.83 -0.93
C LEU A 115 -13.17 -7.40 -1.19
N GLU A 116 -13.41 -7.92 -2.39
CA GLU A 116 -14.70 -8.46 -2.75
C GLU A 116 -15.01 -9.79 -2.07
N SER A 117 -14.02 -10.66 -1.99
CA SER A 117 -14.22 -12.02 -1.47
C SER A 117 -13.95 -12.13 0.03
N GLY A 118 -13.23 -11.18 0.62
CA GLY A 118 -12.73 -11.32 1.97
C GLY A 118 -11.61 -12.35 2.09
N ASP A 119 -11.09 -12.80 0.96
CA ASP A 119 -10.07 -13.84 0.88
C ASP A 119 -8.77 -13.24 0.38
N THR A 120 -7.66 -13.70 0.92
CA THR A 120 -6.33 -13.27 0.51
C THR A 120 -5.73 -14.14 -0.58
N GLU A 121 -6.38 -15.24 -0.91
CA GLU A 121 -5.92 -16.17 -1.92
C GLU A 121 -6.23 -15.63 -3.31
N THR A 122 -5.22 -15.20 -4.03
CA THR A 122 -5.37 -14.69 -5.39
C THR A 122 -4.22 -15.20 -6.25
N GLY A 123 -4.27 -14.94 -7.53
CA GLY A 123 -3.18 -15.26 -8.45
C GLY A 123 -1.94 -14.42 -8.22
N VAL A 124 -2.07 -13.28 -7.57
CA VAL A 124 -0.97 -12.45 -7.09
C VAL A 124 -0.88 -12.66 -5.59
N THR A 125 0.33 -12.71 -5.04
CA THR A 125 0.48 -12.92 -3.61
C THR A 125 -0.01 -11.68 -2.85
N VAL A 126 -1.17 -11.80 -2.24
CA VAL A 126 -1.79 -10.79 -1.38
C VAL A 126 -2.19 -11.49 -0.09
N HIS A 127 -1.82 -10.96 1.05
CA HIS A 127 -2.18 -11.55 2.32
C HIS A 127 -2.31 -10.49 3.41
N TYR A 128 -3.13 -10.78 4.39
CA TYR A 128 -3.22 -9.94 5.59
C TYR A 128 -1.95 -10.11 6.42
N VAL A 129 -1.53 -9.02 6.99
CA VAL A 129 -0.31 -8.99 7.81
C VAL A 129 -0.62 -9.23 9.27
#